data_2170614414e006294c64b4d0ceabc2aa
#
_entry.id   2170614414e006294c64b4d0ceabc2aa
#
_cell.length_a   1.000
_cell.length_b   1.000
_cell.length_c   1.000
_cell.angle_alpha   90.00
_cell.angle_beta   90.00
_cell.angle_gamma   90.00
#
_symmetry.space_group_name_H-M   'P 1'
#
loop_
_entity.id
_entity.type
_entity.pdbx_description
1 polymer ?
#
loop_
_entity_poly.entity_id
_entity_poly.type
_entity_poly.pdbx_seq_one_letter_code
_entity_poly.pdbx_strand_id
1 'polypeptide(L)'
;MSDTRRFGVTLADGSRGNPSTFGPLAIPAVNVVRQGRIQPFLDCCPTKSSAPVHWGGIALEKYTVPAVFIPRHEHPENFLHVVLNGAVKYEVNTRGRNLRFTSRPGTIFLLPRGTVDEVNWTGPTQRVIVNIRTSLLTHALEETAHQTEVELREHWDLMDRHISALLLEMMADLDDNSPAGTIYGESLANALAVYLVRRYAVRRITPIICKGGLPGNRLKRVLDYIEANLDENISLAQLAAVAGMSPHYFSELFKLSTGRAPHNYVLMQRIKRAKQQLRDPKHSIIDAGLDVGFQNPSHFARMFRKLAGTTPSKYRAEHMSRANRSEVP
;
A
#
# COMPACT_ATOMS: atom_id res chain seq x y z
N MET A 1 3.13 -39.91 22.43
CA MET A 1 4.41 -39.53 23.04
C MET A 1 5.03 -38.49 22.13
N SER A 2 4.85 -37.21 22.44
CA SER A 2 5.26 -36.07 21.63
C SER A 2 6.60 -35.53 22.17
N ASP A 3 7.62 -35.67 21.36
CA ASP A 3 8.97 -35.19 21.67
C ASP A 3 9.09 -33.69 21.30
N THR A 4 8.90 -32.85 22.29
CA THR A 4 9.05 -31.37 22.18
C THR A 4 10.48 -31.02 22.53
N ARG A 5 11.42 -31.15 21.60
CA ARG A 5 12.79 -30.62 21.79
C ARG A 5 12.77 -29.11 21.69
N ARG A 6 12.86 -28.44 22.84
CA ARG A 6 13.14 -27.01 22.96
C ARG A 6 14.57 -26.74 22.46
N PHE A 7 14.69 -25.98 21.39
CA PHE A 7 15.97 -25.42 20.96
C PHE A 7 16.33 -24.25 21.89
N GLY A 8 17.31 -24.48 22.78
CA GLY A 8 17.84 -23.42 23.64
C GLY A 8 18.90 -22.59 22.91
N VAL A 9 18.84 -21.27 23.08
CA VAL A 9 19.93 -20.36 22.73
C VAL A 9 21.14 -20.70 23.58
N THR A 10 22.24 -21.12 22.95
CA THR A 10 23.49 -21.30 23.63
C THR A 10 24.24 -19.96 23.68
N LEU A 11 24.28 -19.32 24.85
CA LEU A 11 25.14 -18.17 25.07
C LEU A 11 26.60 -18.60 25.03
N ALA A 12 27.49 -17.71 24.58
CA ALA A 12 28.90 -18.00 24.45
C ALA A 12 29.63 -18.35 25.79
N ASP A 13 28.95 -18.15 26.92
CA ASP A 13 29.43 -18.43 28.28
C ASP A 13 28.86 -19.71 28.93
N GLY A 14 27.96 -20.41 28.22
CA GLY A 14 27.34 -21.64 28.73
C GLY A 14 26.25 -21.47 29.79
N SER A 15 25.82 -20.23 30.12
CA SER A 15 24.76 -19.98 31.09
C SER A 15 23.38 -20.03 30.45
N ARG A 16 22.41 -20.73 31.07
CA ARG A 16 21.00 -20.75 30.69
C ARG A 16 20.26 -19.61 31.43
N GLY A 17 19.86 -18.57 30.73
CA GLY A 17 19.01 -17.52 31.30
C GLY A 17 17.64 -18.08 31.74
N ASN A 18 17.20 -17.69 32.93
CA ASN A 18 15.92 -18.10 33.50
C ASN A 18 14.76 -17.35 32.82
N PRO A 19 13.73 -18.01 32.26
CA PRO A 19 12.69 -17.38 31.44
C PRO A 19 11.54 -16.71 32.22
N SER A 20 11.66 -16.44 33.53
CA SER A 20 10.50 -16.14 34.38
C SER A 20 10.25 -14.68 34.74
N THR A 21 10.79 -13.69 34.01
CA THR A 21 10.60 -12.24 34.35
C THR A 21 9.94 -11.39 33.25
N PHE A 22 9.28 -12.00 32.27
CA PHE A 22 8.66 -11.22 31.17
C PHE A 22 7.14 -11.35 31.23
N GLY A 23 6.44 -10.20 31.15
CA GLY A 23 4.99 -10.11 31.00
C GLY A 23 4.47 -10.84 29.74
N PRO A 24 3.16 -10.82 29.43
CA PRO A 24 2.58 -11.64 28.37
C PRO A 24 3.35 -11.47 27.06
N LEU A 25 3.89 -12.60 26.55
CA LEU A 25 4.74 -12.69 25.37
C LEU A 25 4.03 -12.10 24.13
N ALA A 26 4.42 -10.90 23.72
CA ALA A 26 4.00 -10.38 22.41
C ALA A 26 4.58 -11.29 21.32
N ILE A 27 3.73 -11.78 20.42
CA ILE A 27 4.16 -12.54 19.25
C ILE A 27 5.02 -11.61 18.38
N PRO A 28 6.29 -11.95 18.08
CA PRO A 28 7.12 -11.10 17.24
C PRO A 28 6.48 -10.85 15.87
N ALA A 29 6.44 -9.58 15.47
CA ALA A 29 5.90 -9.16 14.18
C ALA A 29 6.94 -9.21 13.06
N VAL A 30 8.23 -9.27 13.45
CA VAL A 30 9.36 -9.33 12.53
C VAL A 30 9.81 -10.78 12.35
N ASN A 31 9.49 -11.33 11.17
CA ASN A 31 9.68 -12.76 10.86
C ASN A 31 10.58 -12.97 9.65
N VAL A 32 11.24 -14.12 9.61
CA VAL A 32 12.05 -14.62 8.48
C VAL A 32 11.63 -16.04 8.10
N VAL A 33 12.09 -16.51 6.95
CA VAL A 33 11.90 -17.90 6.52
C VAL A 33 13.18 -18.70 6.78
N ARG A 34 13.09 -19.75 7.61
CA ARG A 34 14.16 -20.73 7.82
C ARG A 34 13.63 -22.12 7.49
N GLN A 35 14.34 -22.85 6.64
CA GLN A 35 13.95 -24.21 6.23
C GLN A 35 12.49 -24.28 5.73
N GLY A 36 12.03 -23.26 4.97
CA GLY A 36 10.67 -23.18 4.43
C GLY A 36 9.58 -22.85 5.46
N ARG A 37 9.92 -22.47 6.69
CA ARG A 37 8.98 -22.09 7.75
C ARG A 37 9.18 -20.64 8.18
N ILE A 38 8.07 -19.93 8.39
CA ILE A 38 8.10 -18.58 8.98
C ILE A 38 8.40 -18.70 10.46
N GLN A 39 9.40 -17.96 10.91
CA GLN A 39 9.89 -17.96 12.31
C GLN A 39 10.29 -16.54 12.70
N PRO A 40 10.27 -16.18 13.99
CA PRO A 40 10.84 -14.92 14.47
C PRO A 40 12.29 -14.73 14.00
N PHE A 41 12.64 -13.50 13.67
CA PHE A 41 14.03 -13.18 13.28
C PHE A 41 15.00 -13.43 14.45
N LEU A 42 14.61 -13.01 15.65
CA LEU A 42 15.36 -13.23 16.89
C LEU A 42 14.56 -14.12 17.85
N ASP A 43 15.25 -15.02 18.55
CA ASP A 43 14.63 -15.93 19.53
C ASP A 43 14.44 -15.27 20.92
N CYS A 44 14.40 -13.94 20.97
CA CYS A 44 14.14 -13.16 22.17
C CYS A 44 12.97 -12.20 21.97
N CYS A 45 12.32 -11.81 23.07
CA CYS A 45 11.21 -10.85 23.01
C CYS A 45 11.73 -9.44 22.71
N PRO A 46 11.01 -8.67 21.87
CA PRO A 46 11.30 -7.25 21.68
C PRO A 46 11.05 -6.48 22.98
N THR A 47 11.86 -5.46 23.25
CA THR A 47 11.64 -4.53 24.35
C THR A 47 10.50 -3.55 24.06
N LYS A 48 10.18 -3.32 22.76
CA LYS A 48 9.04 -2.57 22.24
C LYS A 48 8.59 -3.19 20.93
N SER A 49 7.28 -3.15 20.65
CA SER A 49 6.70 -3.65 19.41
C SER A 49 5.50 -2.80 18.97
N SER A 50 5.38 -2.56 17.68
CA SER A 50 4.21 -1.92 17.07
C SER A 50 3.05 -2.89 16.80
N ALA A 51 3.20 -4.18 17.13
CA ALA A 51 2.17 -5.20 16.89
C ALA A 51 0.78 -4.82 17.45
N PRO A 52 0.65 -4.20 18.64
CA PRO A 52 -0.66 -3.80 19.19
C PRO A 52 -1.33 -2.65 18.44
N VAL A 53 -0.56 -1.75 17.82
CA VAL A 53 -1.10 -0.53 17.16
C VAL A 53 -1.37 -0.70 15.67
N HIS A 54 -0.90 -1.80 15.05
CA HIS A 54 -1.23 -2.19 13.69
C HIS A 54 -1.06 -1.08 12.62
N TRP A 55 0.10 -0.45 12.56
CA TRP A 55 0.39 0.50 11.48
C TRP A 55 0.36 -0.18 10.11
N GLY A 56 -0.43 0.34 9.18
CA GLY A 56 -0.71 -0.28 7.89
C GLY A 56 0.55 -0.62 7.06
N GLY A 57 0.91 -1.90 6.98
CA GLY A 57 1.99 -2.37 6.10
C GLY A 57 3.41 -2.26 6.68
N ILE A 58 3.58 -1.85 7.94
CA ILE A 58 4.87 -1.80 8.63
C ILE A 58 4.77 -2.44 10.01
N ALA A 59 5.82 -3.14 10.42
CA ALA A 59 5.99 -3.64 11.79
C ALA A 59 7.37 -3.24 12.30
N LEU A 60 7.42 -2.61 13.47
CA LEU A 60 8.63 -2.11 14.12
C LEU A 60 8.82 -2.79 15.46
N GLU A 61 10.02 -3.28 15.71
CA GLU A 61 10.40 -3.89 16.99
C GLU A 61 11.78 -3.41 17.43
N LYS A 62 11.89 -3.05 18.73
CA LYS A 62 13.14 -2.68 19.37
C LYS A 62 13.67 -3.85 20.19
N TYR A 63 14.97 -4.11 20.08
CA TYR A 63 15.63 -5.19 20.76
C TYR A 63 16.89 -4.72 21.49
N THR A 64 17.21 -5.40 22.60
CA THR A 64 18.53 -5.41 23.20
C THR A 64 19.04 -6.85 23.11
N VAL A 65 20.09 -7.07 22.36
CA VAL A 65 20.59 -8.41 22.04
C VAL A 65 22.07 -8.55 22.36
N PRO A 66 22.52 -9.71 22.85
CA PRO A 66 23.95 -10.03 23.04
C PRO A 66 24.64 -10.29 21.70
N ALA A 67 25.87 -10.76 21.74
CA ALA A 67 26.47 -11.41 20.58
C ALA A 67 25.60 -12.59 20.13
N VAL A 68 25.35 -12.72 18.83
CA VAL A 68 24.49 -13.77 18.30
C VAL A 68 24.92 -14.19 16.89
N PHE A 69 24.73 -15.47 16.63
CA PHE A 69 24.76 -16.03 15.28
C PHE A 69 23.34 -16.33 14.81
N ILE A 70 22.98 -15.79 13.68
CA ILE A 70 21.68 -16.03 13.02
C ILE A 70 21.96 -16.92 11.80
N PRO A 71 21.49 -18.16 11.81
CA PRO A 71 21.71 -19.08 10.72
C PRO A 71 21.00 -18.62 9.44
N ARG A 72 21.39 -19.20 8.32
CA ARG A 72 20.87 -18.88 6.99
C ARG A 72 19.35 -18.79 6.98
N HIS A 73 18.84 -17.66 6.50
CA HIS A 73 17.41 -17.33 6.45
C HIS A 73 17.13 -16.43 5.25
N GLU A 74 15.84 -16.32 4.89
CA GLU A 74 15.34 -15.46 3.83
C GLU A 74 14.38 -14.43 4.43
N HIS A 75 14.46 -13.19 3.95
CA HIS A 75 13.54 -12.11 4.30
C HIS A 75 12.28 -12.18 3.42
N PRO A 76 11.10 -12.53 3.97
CA PRO A 76 9.86 -12.63 3.17
C PRO A 76 9.32 -11.27 2.72
N GLU A 77 9.72 -10.20 3.40
CA GLU A 77 9.40 -8.80 3.11
C GLU A 77 10.67 -7.94 3.13
N ASN A 78 10.52 -6.64 2.87
CA ASN A 78 11.65 -5.72 2.95
C ASN A 78 12.00 -5.43 4.41
N PHE A 79 13.27 -5.49 4.72
CA PHE A 79 13.80 -5.38 6.06
C PHE A 79 14.64 -4.12 6.22
N LEU A 80 14.42 -3.42 7.31
CA LEU A 80 15.24 -2.29 7.71
C LEU A 80 15.70 -2.52 9.13
N HIS A 81 17.01 -2.44 9.37
CA HIS A 81 17.63 -2.80 10.62
C HIS A 81 18.57 -1.66 11.02
N VAL A 82 18.31 -1.00 12.12
CA VAL A 82 19.07 0.17 12.58
C VAL A 82 19.72 -0.11 13.91
N VAL A 83 21.03 0.08 13.99
CA VAL A 83 21.80 0.00 15.24
C VAL A 83 21.60 1.30 16.02
N LEU A 84 20.99 1.23 17.20
CA LEU A 84 20.80 2.38 18.07
C LEU A 84 21.99 2.62 19.01
N ASN A 85 22.56 1.53 19.52
CA ASN A 85 23.65 1.59 20.46
C ASN A 85 24.56 0.35 20.31
N GLY A 86 25.83 0.49 20.66
CA GLY A 86 26.85 -0.54 20.52
C GLY A 86 27.61 -0.44 19.19
N ALA A 87 28.89 -0.76 19.24
CA ALA A 87 29.75 -0.89 18.07
C ALA A 87 30.26 -2.32 18.03
N VAL A 88 29.82 -3.12 17.07
CA VAL A 88 30.13 -4.54 17.00
C VAL A 88 30.63 -4.95 15.62
N LYS A 89 31.49 -5.94 15.57
CA LYS A 89 31.94 -6.54 14.31
C LYS A 89 30.85 -7.47 13.78
N TYR A 90 30.60 -7.36 12.50
CA TYR A 90 29.70 -8.19 11.72
C TYR A 90 30.47 -9.05 10.74
N GLU A 91 30.00 -10.28 10.64
CA GLU A 91 30.30 -11.17 9.52
C GLU A 91 28.99 -11.58 8.89
N VAL A 92 28.83 -11.29 7.61
CA VAL A 92 27.60 -11.54 6.87
C VAL A 92 27.90 -12.37 5.63
N ASN A 93 27.20 -13.49 5.49
CA ASN A 93 27.24 -14.32 4.30
C ASN A 93 25.96 -14.08 3.50
N THR A 94 26.05 -13.43 2.35
CA THR A 94 24.89 -13.11 1.53
C THR A 94 25.22 -13.24 0.04
N ARG A 95 24.36 -13.87 -0.74
CA ARG A 95 24.50 -14.04 -2.20
C ARG A 95 25.91 -14.48 -2.63
N GLY A 96 26.54 -15.36 -1.87
CA GLY A 96 27.90 -15.83 -2.15
C GLY A 96 29.02 -14.85 -1.81
N ARG A 97 28.72 -13.72 -1.15
CA ARG A 97 29.68 -12.73 -0.66
C ARG A 97 29.84 -12.86 0.84
N ASN A 98 31.08 -12.76 1.32
CA ASN A 98 31.33 -12.62 2.75
C ASN A 98 31.73 -11.18 3.05
N LEU A 99 30.90 -10.49 3.84
CA LEU A 99 31.07 -9.09 4.23
C LEU A 99 31.59 -9.06 5.69
N ARG A 100 32.57 -8.21 5.95
CA ARG A 100 33.06 -7.94 7.31
C ARG A 100 33.15 -6.44 7.52
N PHE A 101 32.44 -5.93 8.53
CA PHE A 101 32.45 -4.52 8.89
C PHE A 101 32.17 -4.34 10.37
N THR A 102 32.40 -3.13 10.88
CA THR A 102 32.06 -2.75 12.25
C THR A 102 30.89 -1.76 12.19
N SER A 103 29.77 -2.15 12.78
CA SER A 103 28.62 -1.22 12.94
C SER A 103 28.91 -0.20 14.03
N ARG A 104 28.20 0.91 13.94
CA ARG A 104 28.16 2.00 14.93
C ARG A 104 26.73 2.50 15.08
N PRO A 105 26.40 3.26 16.12
CA PRO A 105 25.08 3.88 16.22
C PRO A 105 24.72 4.65 14.94
N GLY A 106 23.51 4.40 14.40
CA GLY A 106 23.06 4.93 13.12
C GLY A 106 23.36 4.06 11.90
N THR A 107 24.15 2.95 12.03
CA THR A 107 24.33 1.99 10.93
C THR A 107 22.99 1.33 10.59
N ILE A 108 22.66 1.33 9.31
CA ILE A 108 21.40 0.82 8.75
C ILE A 108 21.70 -0.31 7.77
N PHE A 109 20.99 -1.42 7.92
CA PHE A 109 20.90 -2.48 6.91
C PHE A 109 19.55 -2.33 6.20
N LEU A 110 19.56 -2.21 4.89
CA LEU A 110 18.37 -2.20 4.05
C LEU A 110 18.41 -3.45 3.18
N LEU A 111 17.55 -4.41 3.52
CA LEU A 111 17.53 -5.75 2.93
C LEU A 111 16.21 -5.92 2.17
N PRO A 112 16.26 -5.99 0.84
CA PRO A 112 15.08 -6.23 0.02
C PRO A 112 14.45 -7.59 0.30
N ARG A 113 13.17 -7.72 0.03
CA ARG A 113 12.46 -9.00 -0.02
C ARG A 113 13.26 -10.04 -0.84
N GLY A 114 13.32 -11.27 -0.35
CA GLY A 114 14.06 -12.37 -0.98
C GLY A 114 15.58 -12.31 -0.75
N THR A 115 16.09 -11.36 0.07
CA THR A 115 17.47 -11.42 0.52
C THR A 115 17.67 -12.65 1.38
N VAL A 116 18.72 -13.42 1.08
CA VAL A 116 19.11 -14.60 1.84
C VAL A 116 20.47 -14.33 2.45
N ASP A 117 20.56 -14.42 3.78
CA ASP A 117 21.79 -14.16 4.51
C ASP A 117 21.95 -15.04 5.75
N GLU A 118 23.17 -15.05 6.24
CA GLU A 118 23.61 -15.61 7.51
C GLU A 118 24.44 -14.53 8.19
N VAL A 119 24.16 -14.23 9.45
CA VAL A 119 24.76 -13.09 10.14
C VAL A 119 25.34 -13.50 11.47
N ASN A 120 26.55 -13.05 11.74
CA ASN A 120 27.20 -13.14 13.04
C ASN A 120 27.64 -11.75 13.52
N TRP A 121 27.25 -11.35 14.73
CA TRP A 121 27.82 -10.17 15.38
C TRP A 121 28.33 -10.47 16.78
N THR A 122 29.44 -9.81 17.15
CA THR A 122 30.32 -10.23 18.21
C THR A 122 30.10 -9.57 19.56
N GLY A 123 29.09 -8.74 19.72
CA GLY A 123 28.86 -8.01 20.97
C GLY A 123 27.44 -7.53 21.18
N PRO A 124 27.13 -7.00 22.37
CA PRO A 124 25.78 -6.52 22.67
C PRO A 124 25.44 -5.26 21.88
N THR A 125 24.18 -5.17 21.42
CA THR A 125 23.67 -4.01 20.72
C THR A 125 22.22 -3.76 21.06
N GLN A 126 21.82 -2.47 20.96
CA GLN A 126 20.41 -2.09 20.85
C GLN A 126 20.08 -1.75 19.39
N ARG A 127 18.94 -2.22 18.91
CA ARG A 127 18.55 -2.06 17.53
C ARG A 127 17.05 -1.96 17.35
N VAL A 128 16.66 -1.30 16.27
CA VAL A 128 15.30 -1.33 15.75
C VAL A 128 15.31 -2.16 14.48
N ILE A 129 14.37 -3.06 14.39
CA ILE A 129 14.14 -3.88 13.21
C ILE A 129 12.75 -3.58 12.69
N VAL A 130 12.66 -3.32 11.40
CA VAL A 130 11.42 -2.94 10.74
C VAL A 130 11.18 -3.87 9.56
N ASN A 131 10.00 -4.47 9.55
CA ASN A 131 9.47 -5.22 8.42
C ASN A 131 8.54 -4.31 7.63
N ILE A 132 8.76 -4.16 6.33
CA ILE A 132 8.01 -3.27 5.44
C ILE A 132 7.39 -4.13 4.34
N ARG A 133 6.06 -4.23 4.35
CA ARG A 133 5.32 -4.98 3.32
C ARG A 133 5.56 -4.38 1.95
N THR A 134 5.79 -5.26 0.98
CA THR A 134 5.96 -4.85 -0.42
C THR A 134 4.76 -4.05 -0.93
N SER A 135 3.54 -4.34 -0.44
CA SER A 135 2.33 -3.59 -0.78
C SER A 135 2.39 -2.11 -0.39
N LEU A 136 3.01 -1.77 0.77
CA LEU A 136 3.19 -0.38 1.20
C LEU A 136 4.15 0.37 0.26
N LEU A 137 5.25 -0.25 -0.13
CA LEU A 137 6.20 0.32 -1.09
C LEU A 137 5.57 0.48 -2.47
N THR A 138 4.79 -0.51 -2.92
CA THR A 138 4.06 -0.46 -4.19
C THR A 138 3.05 0.68 -4.20
N HIS A 139 2.30 0.86 -3.11
CA HIS A 139 1.36 1.98 -2.97
C HIS A 139 2.08 3.34 -3.04
N ALA A 140 3.20 3.49 -2.32
CA ALA A 140 4.04 4.68 -2.39
C ALA A 140 4.59 4.93 -3.81
N LEU A 141 4.85 3.88 -4.58
CA LEU A 141 5.29 3.97 -5.97
C LEU A 141 4.14 4.35 -6.91
N GLU A 142 2.95 3.79 -6.73
CA GLU A 142 1.77 4.08 -7.56
C GLU A 142 1.36 5.55 -7.49
N GLU A 143 1.56 6.19 -6.36
CA GLU A 143 1.36 7.64 -6.21
C GLU A 143 2.44 8.47 -6.92
N THR A 144 3.62 7.92 -7.16
CA THR A 144 4.78 8.64 -7.72
C THR A 144 5.14 8.21 -9.14
N ALA A 145 4.85 6.96 -9.54
CA ALA A 145 5.18 6.40 -10.86
C ALA A 145 4.33 5.16 -11.17
N HIS A 146 3.91 4.97 -12.42
CA HIS A 146 3.08 3.83 -12.87
C HIS A 146 3.86 2.49 -12.98
N GLN A 147 4.62 2.11 -11.98
CA GLN A 147 5.31 0.83 -11.93
C GLN A 147 4.62 -0.11 -10.93
N THR A 148 4.55 -1.39 -11.26
CA THR A 148 3.85 -2.42 -10.48
C THR A 148 4.75 -3.16 -9.50
N GLU A 149 6.07 -3.03 -9.61
CA GLU A 149 7.03 -3.72 -8.74
C GLU A 149 8.10 -2.76 -8.25
N VAL A 150 8.34 -2.79 -6.93
CA VAL A 150 9.40 -2.05 -6.27
C VAL A 150 10.46 -3.04 -5.82
N GLU A 151 11.66 -2.88 -6.32
CA GLU A 151 12.85 -3.54 -5.79
C GLU A 151 13.75 -2.48 -5.17
N LEU A 152 14.12 -2.66 -3.89
CA LEU A 152 15.07 -1.80 -3.20
C LEU A 152 16.50 -2.30 -3.40
N ARG A 153 17.48 -1.40 -3.30
CA ARG A 153 18.90 -1.79 -3.29
C ARG A 153 19.30 -2.32 -1.94
N GLU A 154 20.02 -3.43 -1.95
CA GLU A 154 20.62 -4.01 -0.75
C GLU A 154 21.76 -3.14 -0.23
N HIS A 155 21.72 -2.80 1.07
CA HIS A 155 22.78 -2.06 1.76
C HIS A 155 23.05 -2.68 3.13
N TRP A 156 24.33 -2.86 3.48
CA TRP A 156 24.79 -3.46 4.74
C TRP A 156 25.49 -2.49 5.68
N ASP A 157 25.89 -1.32 5.22
CA ASP A 157 26.54 -0.27 6.04
C ASP A 157 26.11 1.09 5.52
N LEU A 158 24.80 1.38 5.65
CA LEU A 158 24.20 2.63 5.23
C LEU A 158 24.12 3.59 6.42
N MET A 159 24.39 4.87 6.18
CA MET A 159 24.11 5.96 7.13
C MET A 159 23.12 6.91 6.48
N ASP A 160 21.91 6.99 7.03
CA ASP A 160 20.86 7.89 6.55
C ASP A 160 20.10 8.52 7.71
N ARG A 161 20.29 9.82 7.88
CA ARG A 161 19.67 10.60 8.95
C ARG A 161 18.14 10.68 8.84
N HIS A 162 17.59 10.63 7.62
CA HIS A 162 16.15 10.73 7.42
C HIS A 162 15.44 9.44 7.83
N ILE A 163 16.00 8.28 7.45
CA ILE A 163 15.50 7.00 7.92
C ILE A 163 15.58 6.95 9.45
N SER A 164 16.74 7.32 10.03
CA SER A 164 16.92 7.30 11.49
C SER A 164 15.92 8.22 12.20
N ALA A 165 15.68 9.44 11.68
CA ALA A 165 14.73 10.38 12.27
C ALA A 165 13.30 9.84 12.24
N LEU A 166 12.84 9.30 11.10
CA LEU A 166 11.50 8.72 11.00
C LEU A 166 11.29 7.55 11.96
N LEU A 167 12.30 6.68 12.11
CA LEU A 167 12.21 5.56 13.04
C LEU A 167 12.25 5.99 14.52
N LEU A 168 12.99 7.04 14.85
CA LEU A 168 12.99 7.63 16.19
C LEU A 168 11.63 8.20 16.54
N GLU A 169 10.99 8.93 15.62
CA GLU A 169 9.62 9.44 15.80
C GLU A 169 8.59 8.30 15.95
N MET A 170 8.70 7.23 15.14
CA MET A 170 7.83 6.05 15.30
C MET A 170 8.02 5.37 16.65
N MET A 171 9.25 5.31 17.17
CA MET A 171 9.51 4.78 18.50
C MET A 171 8.96 5.68 19.61
N ALA A 172 9.08 7.01 19.46
CA ALA A 172 8.54 7.98 20.40
C ALA A 172 7.01 7.86 20.48
N ASP A 173 6.31 7.73 19.33
CA ASP A 173 4.86 7.48 19.31
C ASP A 173 4.47 6.21 20.08
N LEU A 174 5.26 5.13 19.95
CA LEU A 174 5.04 3.90 20.74
C LEU A 174 5.35 4.09 22.23
N ASP A 175 6.34 4.91 22.58
CA ASP A 175 6.67 5.20 23.98
C ASP A 175 5.57 6.01 24.66
N ASP A 176 4.91 6.89 23.91
CA ASP A 176 3.76 7.69 24.37
C ASP A 176 2.41 6.94 24.26
N ASN A 177 2.41 5.64 23.93
CA ASN A 177 1.22 4.81 23.70
C ASN A 177 0.33 5.30 22.56
N SER A 178 0.91 5.87 21.52
CA SER A 178 0.23 6.33 20.29
C SER A 178 -1.00 7.22 20.58
N PRO A 179 -0.82 8.39 21.18
CA PRO A 179 -1.92 9.24 21.65
C PRO A 179 -2.83 9.75 20.53
N ALA A 180 -2.33 9.80 19.29
CA ALA A 180 -3.11 10.12 18.09
C ALA A 180 -3.72 8.86 17.41
N GLY A 181 -3.72 7.70 18.09
CA GLY A 181 -4.12 6.43 17.51
C GLY A 181 -3.16 5.99 16.41
N THR A 182 -3.66 5.28 15.38
CA THR A 182 -2.81 4.74 14.29
C THR A 182 -2.37 5.78 13.28
N ILE A 183 -3.08 6.91 13.16
CA ILE A 183 -2.90 7.91 12.06
C ILE A 183 -1.48 8.46 12.02
N TYR A 184 -0.88 8.79 13.16
CA TYR A 184 0.47 9.37 13.20
C TYR A 184 1.51 8.35 12.74
N GLY A 185 1.50 7.15 13.32
CA GLY A 185 2.40 6.07 12.93
C GLY A 185 2.22 5.64 11.47
N GLU A 186 1.00 5.58 10.96
CA GLU A 186 0.72 5.29 9.54
C GLU A 186 1.25 6.40 8.62
N SER A 187 1.16 7.67 9.03
CA SER A 187 1.73 8.79 8.26
C SER A 187 3.25 8.70 8.18
N LEU A 188 3.91 8.36 9.28
CA LEU A 188 5.36 8.12 9.32
C LEU A 188 5.76 6.90 8.49
N ALA A 189 4.97 5.82 8.53
CA ALA A 189 5.17 4.63 7.70
C ALA A 189 5.09 4.95 6.20
N ASN A 190 4.09 5.72 5.78
CA ASN A 190 3.95 6.19 4.41
C ASN A 190 5.11 7.12 4.01
N ALA A 191 5.52 8.05 4.88
CA ALA A 191 6.66 8.92 4.63
C ALA A 191 7.95 8.12 4.44
N LEU A 192 8.19 7.11 5.29
CA LEU A 192 9.33 6.19 5.17
C LEU A 192 9.27 5.41 3.85
N ALA A 193 8.12 4.85 3.49
CA ALA A 193 7.93 4.09 2.25
C ALA A 193 8.23 4.95 1.01
N VAL A 194 7.67 6.16 0.93
CA VAL A 194 7.93 7.11 -0.17
C VAL A 194 9.41 7.48 -0.23
N TYR A 195 10.04 7.72 0.92
CA TYR A 195 11.47 8.05 0.98
C TYR A 195 12.35 6.89 0.46
N LEU A 196 12.08 5.66 0.93
CA LEU A 196 12.81 4.46 0.50
C LEU A 196 12.68 4.23 -1.01
N VAL A 197 11.47 4.33 -1.54
CA VAL A 197 11.21 4.16 -2.97
C VAL A 197 11.93 5.22 -3.78
N ARG A 198 11.89 6.48 -3.40
CA ARG A 198 12.56 7.58 -4.13
C ARG A 198 14.08 7.50 -4.08
N ARG A 199 14.64 7.03 -2.97
CA ARG A 199 16.09 7.10 -2.73
C ARG A 199 16.81 5.80 -3.03
N TYR A 200 16.15 4.66 -2.78
CA TYR A 200 16.77 3.33 -2.77
C TYR A 200 16.19 2.32 -3.75
N ALA A 201 15.18 2.67 -4.56
CA ALA A 201 14.73 1.79 -5.63
C ALA A 201 15.84 1.51 -6.65
N VAL A 202 15.90 0.27 -7.15
CA VAL A 202 16.91 -0.18 -8.13
C VAL A 202 16.83 0.62 -9.42
N ARG A 203 15.62 0.96 -9.87
CA ARG A 203 15.40 1.87 -11.00
C ARG A 203 15.12 3.26 -10.47
N ARG A 204 15.78 4.27 -11.02
CA ARG A 204 15.43 5.67 -10.75
C ARG A 204 13.98 5.88 -11.17
N ILE A 205 13.14 6.19 -10.21
CA ILE A 205 11.77 6.61 -10.49
C ILE A 205 11.89 7.98 -11.12
N THR A 206 11.67 8.03 -12.42
CA THR A 206 11.48 9.30 -13.11
C THR A 206 10.06 9.75 -12.76
N PRO A 207 9.86 10.91 -12.11
CA PRO A 207 8.51 11.44 -11.91
C PRO A 207 7.85 11.51 -13.27
N ILE A 208 6.77 10.79 -13.46
CA ILE A 208 5.98 10.95 -14.68
C ILE A 208 5.28 12.29 -14.54
N ILE A 209 5.82 13.28 -15.24
CA ILE A 209 5.00 14.41 -15.66
C ILE A 209 3.94 13.77 -16.54
N CYS A 210 2.72 13.64 -16.01
CA CYS A 210 1.61 12.96 -16.68
C CYS A 210 1.28 13.65 -18.01
N LYS A 211 1.98 13.28 -19.08
CA LYS A 211 1.63 13.66 -20.44
C LYS A 211 0.58 12.74 -21.08
N GLY A 212 0.15 11.67 -20.40
CA GLY A 212 -0.53 10.58 -21.06
C GLY A 212 -1.79 9.98 -20.42
N GLY A 213 -2.42 10.57 -19.40
CA GLY A 213 -3.69 10.02 -18.86
C GLY A 213 -3.56 8.63 -18.21
N LEU A 214 -4.70 7.95 -18.01
CA LEU A 214 -4.77 6.57 -17.50
C LEU A 214 -4.23 5.58 -18.55
N PRO A 215 -3.42 4.56 -18.15
CA PRO A 215 -3.05 3.46 -19.04
C PRO A 215 -4.28 2.79 -19.64
N GLY A 216 -4.19 2.42 -20.93
CA GLY A 216 -5.35 1.97 -21.70
C GLY A 216 -6.11 0.80 -21.08
N ASN A 217 -5.41 -0.17 -20.46
CA ASN A 217 -6.03 -1.29 -19.75
C ASN A 217 -6.76 -0.86 -18.46
N ARG A 218 -6.24 0.12 -17.71
CA ARG A 218 -6.90 0.67 -16.51
C ARG A 218 -8.09 1.54 -16.90
N LEU A 219 -7.91 2.38 -17.92
CA LEU A 219 -9.01 3.17 -18.47
C LEU A 219 -10.16 2.26 -18.92
N LYS A 220 -9.86 1.22 -19.69
CA LYS A 220 -10.87 0.25 -20.14
C LYS A 220 -11.64 -0.36 -18.97
N ARG A 221 -10.95 -0.89 -17.95
CA ARG A 221 -11.60 -1.47 -16.75
C ARG A 221 -12.52 -0.48 -16.05
N VAL A 222 -12.10 0.78 -15.92
CA VAL A 222 -12.92 1.83 -15.30
C VAL A 222 -14.15 2.16 -16.15
N LEU A 223 -14.00 2.26 -17.48
CA LEU A 223 -15.11 2.52 -18.38
C LEU A 223 -16.10 1.35 -18.40
N ASP A 224 -15.62 0.12 -18.43
CA ASP A 224 -16.47 -1.08 -18.35
C ASP A 224 -17.22 -1.14 -17.01
N TYR A 225 -16.55 -0.79 -15.89
CA TYR A 225 -17.19 -0.70 -14.57
C TYR A 225 -18.30 0.38 -14.55
N ILE A 226 -18.04 1.57 -15.08
CA ILE A 226 -19.05 2.65 -15.18
C ILE A 226 -20.25 2.18 -15.99
N GLU A 227 -20.04 1.57 -17.15
CA GLU A 227 -21.10 1.09 -18.04
C GLU A 227 -21.98 0.04 -17.35
N ALA A 228 -21.36 -0.88 -16.58
CA ALA A 228 -22.06 -1.96 -15.88
C ALA A 228 -22.87 -1.50 -14.65
N ASN A 229 -22.54 -0.33 -14.05
CA ASN A 229 -23.12 0.12 -12.77
C ASN A 229 -23.74 1.51 -12.86
N LEU A 230 -24.23 1.92 -14.03
CA LEU A 230 -24.80 3.26 -14.23
C LEU A 230 -26.03 3.57 -13.35
N ASP A 231 -26.77 2.55 -12.95
CA ASP A 231 -27.93 2.60 -12.07
C ASP A 231 -27.57 2.77 -10.59
N GLU A 232 -26.31 2.43 -10.22
CA GLU A 232 -25.82 2.50 -8.84
C GLU A 232 -25.17 3.84 -8.49
N ASN A 233 -24.99 4.10 -7.19
CA ASN A 233 -24.28 5.29 -6.74
C ASN A 233 -22.76 5.08 -6.83
N ILE A 234 -22.19 5.45 -7.99
CA ILE A 234 -20.76 5.34 -8.25
C ILE A 234 -20.00 6.48 -7.57
N SER A 235 -19.16 6.15 -6.60
CA SER A 235 -18.28 7.11 -5.91
C SER A 235 -16.91 7.23 -6.61
N LEU A 236 -16.23 8.36 -6.38
CA LEU A 236 -14.86 8.57 -6.85
C LEU A 236 -13.91 7.52 -6.27
N ALA A 237 -14.11 7.14 -5.00
CA ALA A 237 -13.28 6.13 -4.31
C ALA A 237 -13.39 4.75 -4.96
N GLN A 238 -14.60 4.33 -5.35
CA GLN A 238 -14.81 3.06 -6.07
C GLN A 238 -14.10 3.06 -7.42
N LEU A 239 -14.24 4.12 -8.22
CA LEU A 239 -13.56 4.22 -9.51
C LEU A 239 -12.04 4.21 -9.38
N ALA A 240 -11.52 4.90 -8.37
CA ALA A 240 -10.10 4.91 -8.05
C ALA A 240 -9.60 3.51 -7.63
N ALA A 241 -10.38 2.78 -6.81
CA ALA A 241 -10.07 1.40 -6.44
C ALA A 241 -10.04 0.45 -7.64
N VAL A 242 -10.99 0.57 -8.59
CA VAL A 242 -10.99 -0.19 -9.85
C VAL A 242 -9.75 0.10 -10.70
N ALA A 243 -9.27 1.36 -10.67
CA ALA A 243 -8.04 1.76 -11.33
C ALA A 243 -6.77 1.34 -10.55
N GLY A 244 -6.90 0.96 -9.25
CA GLY A 244 -5.78 0.69 -8.35
C GLY A 244 -4.99 1.97 -8.05
N MET A 245 -5.66 3.07 -7.68
CA MET A 245 -5.06 4.40 -7.46
C MET A 245 -5.74 5.16 -6.33
N SER A 246 -5.07 6.20 -5.81
CA SER A 246 -5.73 7.15 -4.91
C SER A 246 -6.80 7.98 -5.65
N PRO A 247 -7.89 8.41 -4.97
CA PRO A 247 -8.98 9.16 -5.59
C PRO A 247 -8.53 10.46 -6.27
N HIS A 248 -7.60 11.20 -5.67
CA HIS A 248 -7.09 12.45 -6.22
C HIS A 248 -6.33 12.20 -7.53
N TYR A 249 -5.39 11.29 -7.51
CA TYR A 249 -4.56 10.96 -8.68
C TYR A 249 -5.39 10.37 -9.82
N PHE A 250 -6.31 9.45 -9.49
CA PHE A 250 -7.28 8.93 -10.45
C PHE A 250 -8.08 10.05 -11.15
N SER A 251 -8.59 11.02 -10.39
CA SER A 251 -9.40 12.11 -10.94
C SER A 251 -8.65 12.91 -12.00
N GLU A 252 -7.38 13.25 -11.74
CA GLU A 252 -6.53 13.98 -12.67
C GLU A 252 -6.25 13.16 -13.95
N LEU A 253 -5.84 11.90 -13.80
CA LEU A 253 -5.52 11.05 -14.95
C LEU A 253 -6.75 10.70 -15.78
N PHE A 254 -7.89 10.44 -15.13
CA PHE A 254 -9.14 10.17 -15.82
C PHE A 254 -9.61 11.39 -16.65
N LYS A 255 -9.48 12.60 -16.06
CA LYS A 255 -9.75 13.84 -16.77
C LYS A 255 -8.84 14.06 -17.98
N LEU A 256 -7.54 13.73 -17.83
CA LEU A 256 -6.59 13.78 -18.96
C LEU A 256 -6.94 12.79 -20.06
N SER A 257 -7.39 11.57 -19.70
CA SER A 257 -7.74 10.52 -20.67
C SER A 257 -9.07 10.77 -21.39
N THR A 258 -10.06 11.29 -20.67
CA THR A 258 -11.45 11.40 -21.18
C THR A 258 -11.88 12.83 -21.49
N GLY A 259 -11.06 13.81 -21.14
CA GLY A 259 -11.37 15.24 -21.24
C GLY A 259 -12.38 15.71 -20.16
N ARG A 260 -12.81 14.84 -19.25
CA ARG A 260 -13.87 15.12 -18.27
C ARG A 260 -13.54 14.56 -16.89
N ALA A 261 -13.95 15.28 -15.84
CA ALA A 261 -13.88 14.75 -14.47
C ALA A 261 -14.77 13.50 -14.34
N PRO A 262 -14.41 12.51 -13.49
CA PRO A 262 -15.12 11.23 -13.36
C PRO A 262 -16.62 11.38 -13.16
N HIS A 263 -17.05 12.20 -12.21
CA HIS A 263 -18.48 12.43 -11.95
C HIS A 263 -19.23 12.97 -13.18
N ASN A 264 -18.64 13.92 -13.90
CA ASN A 264 -19.25 14.48 -15.11
C ASN A 264 -19.33 13.44 -16.24
N TYR A 265 -18.36 12.55 -16.32
CA TYR A 265 -18.36 11.45 -17.27
C TYR A 265 -19.48 10.46 -16.99
N VAL A 266 -19.66 10.04 -15.72
CA VAL A 266 -20.78 9.17 -15.30
C VAL A 266 -22.13 9.82 -15.62
N LEU A 267 -22.31 11.09 -15.28
CA LEU A 267 -23.55 11.81 -15.61
C LEU A 267 -23.83 11.83 -17.12
N MET A 268 -22.81 12.03 -17.94
CA MET A 268 -22.94 12.01 -19.40
C MET A 268 -23.37 10.63 -19.91
N GLN A 269 -22.79 9.54 -19.39
CA GLN A 269 -23.17 8.17 -19.77
C GLN A 269 -24.61 7.85 -19.34
N ARG A 270 -25.01 8.27 -18.13
CA ARG A 270 -26.41 8.16 -17.67
C ARG A 270 -27.38 8.83 -18.62
N ILE A 271 -27.11 10.08 -19.01
CA ILE A 271 -27.97 10.82 -19.94
C ILE A 271 -27.99 10.18 -21.34
N LYS A 272 -26.84 9.64 -21.80
CA LYS A 272 -26.74 8.89 -23.04
C LYS A 272 -27.64 7.65 -23.02
N ARG A 273 -27.61 6.87 -21.95
CA ARG A 273 -28.47 5.69 -21.77
C ARG A 273 -29.95 6.05 -21.64
N ALA A 274 -30.28 7.11 -20.85
CA ALA A 274 -31.65 7.60 -20.75
C ALA A 274 -32.20 8.07 -22.11
N LYS A 275 -31.39 8.69 -22.97
CA LYS A 275 -31.82 9.04 -24.36
C LYS A 275 -32.17 7.80 -25.18
N GLN A 276 -31.50 6.67 -24.98
CA GLN A 276 -31.82 5.42 -25.67
C GLN A 276 -33.16 4.85 -25.18
N GLN A 277 -33.38 4.82 -23.86
CA GLN A 277 -34.63 4.34 -23.25
C GLN A 277 -35.85 5.22 -23.63
N LEU A 278 -35.69 6.55 -23.67
CA LEU A 278 -36.74 7.48 -24.04
C LEU A 278 -37.21 7.40 -25.51
N ARG A 279 -36.52 6.61 -26.35
CA ARG A 279 -36.98 6.30 -27.72
C ARG A 279 -38.05 5.21 -27.75
N ASP A 280 -38.12 4.40 -26.68
CA ASP A 280 -39.16 3.39 -26.52
C ASP A 280 -40.42 4.07 -25.91
N PRO A 281 -41.58 4.00 -26.62
CA PRO A 281 -42.86 4.55 -26.12
C PRO A 281 -43.30 3.96 -24.78
N LYS A 282 -42.88 2.72 -24.48
CA LYS A 282 -43.27 1.99 -23.28
C LYS A 282 -42.53 2.49 -22.03
N HIS A 283 -41.38 3.13 -22.19
CA HIS A 283 -40.60 3.64 -21.07
C HIS A 283 -41.12 5.01 -20.59
N SER A 284 -41.45 5.13 -19.31
CA SER A 284 -41.81 6.44 -18.74
C SER A 284 -40.59 7.33 -18.57
N ILE A 285 -40.75 8.65 -18.48
CA ILE A 285 -39.63 9.57 -18.22
C ILE A 285 -39.06 9.37 -16.83
N ILE A 286 -39.92 9.00 -15.88
CA ILE A 286 -39.51 8.76 -14.49
C ILE A 286 -38.68 7.48 -14.44
N ASP A 287 -39.14 6.38 -15.05
CA ASP A 287 -38.44 5.10 -15.07
C ASP A 287 -37.08 5.25 -15.76
N ALA A 288 -37.01 5.93 -16.90
CA ALA A 288 -35.77 6.20 -17.60
C ALA A 288 -34.74 6.98 -16.74
N GLY A 289 -35.24 7.84 -15.83
CA GLY A 289 -34.37 8.52 -14.86
C GLY A 289 -33.88 7.58 -13.73
N LEU A 290 -34.79 6.76 -13.20
CA LEU A 290 -34.50 5.81 -12.13
C LEU A 290 -33.53 4.70 -12.61
N ASP A 291 -33.76 4.10 -13.75
CA ASP A 291 -32.97 3.01 -14.34
C ASP A 291 -31.53 3.41 -14.65
N VAL A 292 -31.26 4.70 -14.76
CA VAL A 292 -29.90 5.21 -14.95
C VAL A 292 -29.32 5.86 -13.69
N GLY A 293 -29.94 5.59 -12.51
CA GLY A 293 -29.42 5.95 -11.20
C GLY A 293 -29.68 7.39 -10.74
N PHE A 294 -30.69 8.08 -11.26
CA PHE A 294 -31.15 9.33 -10.69
C PHE A 294 -32.23 9.07 -9.65
N GLN A 295 -31.96 9.31 -8.38
CA GLN A 295 -32.97 9.17 -7.31
C GLN A 295 -34.02 10.27 -7.27
N ASN A 296 -33.80 11.40 -7.97
CA ASN A 296 -34.68 12.55 -7.96
C ASN A 296 -35.05 12.99 -9.40
N PRO A 297 -36.33 12.91 -9.80
CA PRO A 297 -36.78 13.30 -11.14
C PRO A 297 -36.46 14.75 -11.54
N SER A 298 -36.50 15.67 -10.59
CA SER A 298 -36.14 17.08 -10.84
C SER A 298 -34.67 17.24 -11.14
N HIS A 299 -33.81 16.48 -10.43
CA HIS A 299 -32.38 16.44 -10.71
C HIS A 299 -32.09 15.82 -12.09
N PHE A 300 -32.78 14.74 -12.42
CA PHE A 300 -32.68 14.12 -13.75
C PHE A 300 -33.08 15.14 -14.86
N ALA A 301 -34.23 15.77 -14.78
CA ALA A 301 -34.69 16.72 -15.78
C ALA A 301 -33.71 17.88 -15.97
N ARG A 302 -33.16 18.41 -14.88
CA ARG A 302 -32.15 19.49 -14.91
C ARG A 302 -30.87 19.04 -15.58
N MET A 303 -30.34 17.86 -15.23
CA MET A 303 -29.10 17.31 -15.81
C MET A 303 -29.31 16.92 -17.27
N PHE A 304 -30.45 16.33 -17.61
CA PHE A 304 -30.80 16.01 -18.98
C PHE A 304 -30.85 17.28 -19.85
N ARG A 305 -31.55 18.36 -19.39
CA ARG A 305 -31.57 19.63 -20.11
C ARG A 305 -30.18 20.24 -20.27
N LYS A 306 -29.36 20.20 -19.22
CA LYS A 306 -27.95 20.71 -19.23
C LYS A 306 -27.07 19.98 -20.24
N LEU A 307 -27.19 18.65 -20.34
CA LEU A 307 -26.31 17.82 -21.16
C LEU A 307 -26.89 17.47 -22.54
N ALA A 308 -28.20 17.50 -22.69
CA ALA A 308 -28.87 17.19 -23.96
C ALA A 308 -29.38 18.43 -24.71
N GLY A 309 -29.38 19.61 -24.07
CA GLY A 309 -29.87 20.85 -24.65
C GLY A 309 -31.43 21.01 -24.68
N THR A 310 -32.15 19.94 -24.29
CA THR A 310 -33.63 19.92 -24.31
C THR A 310 -34.16 19.13 -23.11
N THR A 311 -35.46 19.27 -22.79
CA THR A 311 -36.08 18.50 -21.69
C THR A 311 -36.32 17.04 -22.10
N PRO A 312 -36.37 16.07 -21.13
CA PRO A 312 -36.70 14.68 -21.44
C PRO A 312 -38.03 14.53 -22.20
N SER A 313 -39.05 15.30 -21.82
CA SER A 313 -40.36 15.26 -22.45
C SER A 313 -40.31 15.74 -23.91
N LYS A 314 -39.61 16.83 -24.19
CA LYS A 314 -39.46 17.35 -25.55
C LYS A 314 -38.61 16.41 -26.41
N TYR A 315 -37.53 15.86 -25.86
CA TYR A 315 -36.70 14.88 -26.54
C TYR A 315 -37.50 13.64 -26.97
N ARG A 316 -38.34 13.12 -26.07
CA ARG A 316 -39.22 11.97 -26.35
C ARG A 316 -40.22 12.29 -27.45
N ALA A 317 -40.94 13.44 -27.36
CA ALA A 317 -41.92 13.85 -28.35
C ALA A 317 -41.32 13.99 -29.76
N GLU A 318 -40.12 14.60 -29.88
CA GLU A 318 -39.41 14.75 -31.16
C GLU A 318 -39.01 13.41 -31.80
N HIS A 319 -38.65 12.43 -31.01
CA HIS A 319 -38.27 11.11 -31.54
C HIS A 319 -39.47 10.23 -31.88
N MET A 320 -40.57 10.34 -31.16
CA MET A 320 -41.81 9.65 -31.49
C MET A 320 -42.46 10.20 -32.78
N SER A 321 -42.44 11.51 -32.99
CA SER A 321 -42.92 12.12 -34.20
C SER A 321 -42.12 11.75 -35.44
N ARG A 322 -40.82 11.42 -35.28
CA ARG A 322 -39.96 10.96 -36.37
C ARG A 322 -40.19 9.48 -36.71
N ALA A 323 -40.44 8.63 -35.69
CA ALA A 323 -40.74 7.23 -35.91
C ALA A 323 -42.04 7.05 -36.70
N ASN A 324 -43.07 7.78 -36.35
CA ASN A 324 -44.40 7.75 -37.05
C ASN A 324 -44.32 8.28 -38.50
N ARG A 325 -43.32 9.13 -38.84
CA ARG A 325 -43.17 9.63 -40.23
C ARG A 325 -42.40 8.67 -41.14
N SER A 326 -41.65 7.74 -40.58
CA SER A 326 -40.91 6.73 -41.35
C SER A 326 -41.73 5.46 -41.63
N GLU A 327 -42.94 5.33 -41.06
CA GLU A 327 -43.84 4.18 -41.26
C GLU A 327 -45.03 4.51 -42.18
N VAL A 328 -45.09 5.68 -42.84
CA VAL A 328 -46.08 5.96 -43.87
C VAL A 328 -45.48 5.61 -45.22
N PRO A 329 -46.02 4.60 -45.92
CA PRO A 329 -45.52 4.12 -47.20
C PRO A 329 -45.65 5.13 -48.33
#